data_d41a4f932f0838938e47b2231d601f20
#
_entry.id   d41a4f932f0838938e47b2231d601f20
#
_cell.length_a   1.000
_cell.length_b   1.000
_cell.length_c   1.000
_cell.angle_alpha   90.00
_cell.angle_beta   90.00
_cell.angle_gamma   90.00
#
_symmetry.space_group_name_H-M   'P 1'
#
loop_
_entity.id
_entity.type
_entity.pdbx_description
1 polymer ?
#
loop_
_entity_poly.entity_id
_entity_poly.type
_entity_poly.pdbx_seq_one_letter_code
_entity_poly.pdbx_strand_id
1 'polypeptide(L)'
;MQFRTDLAIEAREIAGENTGGVEFKRYSENGLEISRLIVKNQKARQALGKEIGTYITIELPSLTDNFTETDKRLETVGNEIKRLLPVNGLVLVAGLGNMEITPDSLGPKTSSRVLATRHISGEIARSTGLDRLRPVAVMQTGVTGQTGIETGEYILSIVRRIRPTAVVAIDALASRRTERLGCTLQISDTGISPGAGVGNHRTKITKETVGVPVIAIGVPTVVDAQTLAIDILGSDCNRKTQKMLMPQGRQLVVIPREIDLLTERASRLIAFALNGALQNEFDLPDLISLM
;
A
#
# COMPACT_ATOMS: atom_id res chain seq x y z
N MET A 1 20.56 -1.63 16.62
CA MET A 1 20.34 -2.08 15.23
C MET A 1 19.10 -1.42 14.70
N GLN A 2 19.13 -0.82 13.52
CA GLN A 2 17.96 -0.19 12.93
C GLN A 2 17.59 -0.98 11.68
N PHE A 3 16.53 -1.80 11.78
CA PHE A 3 15.91 -2.46 10.65
C PHE A 3 15.03 -1.46 9.90
N ARG A 4 15.01 -1.56 8.59
CA ARG A 4 14.12 -0.78 7.72
C ARG A 4 12.97 -1.66 7.25
N THR A 5 11.75 -1.26 7.54
CA THR A 5 10.54 -1.92 7.07
C THR A 5 9.36 -0.96 7.05
N ASP A 6 8.54 -1.06 6.01
CA ASP A 6 7.26 -0.36 5.93
C ASP A 6 6.13 -1.15 6.60
N LEU A 7 6.33 -2.46 6.86
CA LEU A 7 5.32 -3.32 7.44
C LEU A 7 5.16 -3.11 8.95
N ALA A 8 3.93 -2.87 9.39
CA ALA A 8 3.61 -2.68 10.80
C ALA A 8 3.73 -3.97 11.61
N ILE A 9 3.45 -5.13 10.99
CA ILE A 9 3.61 -6.42 11.64
C ILE A 9 5.08 -6.69 11.98
N GLU A 10 6.02 -6.36 11.09
CA GLU A 10 7.45 -6.50 11.34
C GLU A 10 7.95 -5.50 12.40
N ALA A 11 7.41 -4.28 12.38
CA ALA A 11 7.70 -3.29 13.43
C ALA A 11 7.29 -3.81 14.82
N ARG A 12 6.14 -4.49 14.93
CA ARG A 12 5.69 -5.14 16.17
C ARG A 12 6.60 -6.29 16.57
N GLU A 13 7.02 -7.14 15.63
CA GLU A 13 7.96 -8.23 15.88
C GLU A 13 9.29 -7.71 16.46
N ILE A 14 9.79 -6.58 15.94
CA ILE A 14 11.02 -5.93 16.40
C ILE A 14 10.86 -5.30 17.79
N ALA A 15 9.74 -4.62 18.04
CA ALA A 15 9.47 -3.93 19.29
C ALA A 15 9.09 -4.87 20.45
N GLY A 16 8.71 -6.11 20.14
CA GLY A 16 8.22 -7.10 21.09
C GLY A 16 6.69 -7.11 21.21
N GLU A 17 6.15 -8.29 21.41
CA GLU A 17 4.70 -8.55 21.37
C GLU A 17 3.88 -7.82 22.45
N ASN A 18 4.50 -7.51 23.59
CA ASN A 18 3.86 -6.89 24.74
C ASN A 18 4.00 -5.37 24.79
N THR A 19 4.15 -4.72 23.64
CA THR A 19 4.26 -3.25 23.58
C THR A 19 2.94 -2.60 24.03
N GLY A 20 2.99 -1.87 25.14
CA GLY A 20 1.80 -1.19 25.71
C GLY A 20 1.23 -0.14 24.75
N GLY A 21 -0.11 -0.13 24.61
CA GLY A 21 -0.81 0.77 23.69
C GLY A 21 -0.94 0.25 22.27
N VAL A 22 -0.66 -1.03 22.05
CA VAL A 22 -0.90 -1.75 20.81
C VAL A 22 -2.03 -2.76 21.03
N GLU A 23 -3.02 -2.74 20.15
CA GLU A 23 -4.01 -3.82 20.04
C GLU A 23 -3.66 -4.66 18.81
N PHE A 24 -3.69 -5.98 18.97
CA PHE A 24 -3.37 -6.90 17.89
C PHE A 24 -4.40 -8.03 17.86
N LYS A 25 -4.96 -8.26 16.68
CA LYS A 25 -5.85 -9.40 16.42
C LYS A 25 -5.38 -10.12 15.16
N ARG A 26 -5.50 -11.45 15.16
CA ARG A 26 -5.28 -12.31 14.00
C ARG A 26 -6.51 -13.17 13.79
N TYR A 27 -6.91 -13.32 12.54
CA TYR A 27 -8.03 -14.15 12.10
C TYR A 27 -7.79 -14.63 10.68
N SER A 28 -8.56 -15.63 10.25
CA SER A 28 -8.50 -16.17 8.90
C SER A 28 -9.85 -16.02 8.22
N GLU A 29 -9.85 -15.62 6.94
CA GLU A 29 -11.05 -15.48 6.13
C GLU A 29 -10.73 -15.87 4.68
N ASN A 30 -11.54 -16.79 4.11
CA ASN A 30 -11.38 -17.32 2.75
C ASN A 30 -9.95 -17.83 2.45
N GLY A 31 -9.30 -18.45 3.46
CA GLY A 31 -7.94 -18.99 3.32
C GLY A 31 -6.82 -17.95 3.41
N LEU A 32 -7.14 -16.69 3.71
CA LEU A 32 -6.16 -15.64 3.98
C LEU A 32 -6.00 -15.42 5.48
N GLU A 33 -4.76 -15.33 5.95
CA GLU A 33 -4.43 -14.90 7.31
C GLU A 33 -4.38 -13.38 7.37
N ILE A 34 -5.17 -12.80 8.27
CA ILE A 34 -5.31 -11.35 8.42
C ILE A 34 -4.87 -10.96 9.83
N SER A 35 -3.96 -10.01 9.89
CA SER A 35 -3.50 -9.42 11.15
C SER A 35 -3.91 -7.95 11.19
N ARG A 36 -4.66 -7.56 12.21
CA ARG A 36 -5.02 -6.16 12.48
C ARG A 36 -4.22 -5.65 13.68
N LEU A 37 -3.44 -4.60 13.46
CA LEU A 37 -2.65 -3.91 14.47
C LEU A 37 -3.17 -2.49 14.61
N ILE A 38 -3.50 -2.07 15.83
CA ILE A 38 -3.94 -0.69 16.14
C ILE A 38 -2.93 -0.07 17.08
N VAL A 39 -2.31 1.01 16.62
CA VAL A 39 -1.41 1.85 17.43
C VAL A 39 -2.27 2.94 18.09
N LYS A 40 -2.39 2.90 19.45
CA LYS A 40 -3.37 3.72 20.18
C LYS A 40 -2.81 5.01 20.79
N ASN A 41 -1.50 5.07 21.04
CA ASN A 41 -0.91 6.19 21.76
C ASN A 41 0.53 6.51 21.35
N GLN A 42 1.06 7.63 21.84
CA GLN A 42 2.41 8.11 21.52
C GLN A 42 3.52 7.14 21.96
N LYS A 43 3.33 6.40 23.06
CA LYS A 43 4.31 5.42 23.55
C LYS A 43 4.43 4.26 22.54
N ALA A 44 3.31 3.74 22.07
CA ALA A 44 3.28 2.70 21.03
C ALA A 44 3.84 3.22 19.70
N ARG A 45 3.47 4.46 19.30
CA ARG A 45 4.01 5.12 18.11
C ARG A 45 5.54 5.18 18.13
N GLN A 46 6.14 5.60 19.25
CA GLN A 46 7.60 5.67 19.40
C GLN A 46 8.26 4.29 19.40
N ALA A 47 7.65 3.31 20.08
CA ALA A 47 8.19 1.96 20.16
C ALA A 47 8.18 1.23 18.80
N LEU A 48 7.12 1.40 18.02
CA LEU A 48 6.98 0.75 16.71
C LEU A 48 7.57 1.59 15.56
N GLY A 49 7.78 2.90 15.75
CA GLY A 49 8.08 3.81 14.64
C GLY A 49 6.95 3.92 13.63
N LYS A 50 5.69 3.64 14.05
CA LYS A 50 4.49 3.67 13.20
C LYS A 50 3.50 4.70 13.73
N GLU A 51 2.80 5.41 12.86
CA GLU A 51 1.82 6.42 13.26
C GLU A 51 0.62 5.80 13.99
N ILE A 52 -0.09 6.62 14.79
CA ILE A 52 -1.31 6.21 15.50
C ILE A 52 -2.40 5.93 14.47
N GLY A 53 -3.02 4.74 14.53
CA GLY A 53 -4.05 4.29 13.60
C GLY A 53 -4.06 2.79 13.41
N THR A 54 -4.73 2.35 12.35
CA THR A 54 -4.98 0.94 12.04
C THR A 54 -4.09 0.48 10.89
N TYR A 55 -3.47 -0.69 11.06
CA TYR A 55 -2.71 -1.40 10.05
C TYR A 55 -3.29 -2.80 9.90
N ILE A 56 -3.65 -3.16 8.69
CA ILE A 56 -4.17 -4.48 8.33
C ILE A 56 -3.12 -5.13 7.44
N THR A 57 -2.61 -6.27 7.87
CA THR A 57 -1.67 -7.08 7.10
C THR A 57 -2.37 -8.36 6.67
N ILE A 58 -2.38 -8.64 5.38
CA ILE A 58 -2.97 -9.83 4.79
C ILE A 58 -1.83 -10.66 4.20
N GLU A 59 -1.68 -11.89 4.68
CA GLU A 59 -0.74 -12.84 4.12
C GLU A 59 -1.40 -13.48 2.90
N LEU A 60 -0.79 -13.25 1.75
CA LEU A 60 -1.24 -13.80 0.48
C LEU A 60 -0.50 -15.12 0.21
N PRO A 61 -1.12 -16.12 -0.43
CA PRO A 61 -0.35 -17.19 -1.04
C PRO A 61 0.62 -16.58 -2.06
N SER A 62 1.68 -17.31 -2.39
CA SER A 62 2.63 -16.82 -3.39
C SER A 62 1.87 -16.27 -4.60
N LEU A 63 2.16 -15.03 -5.00
CA LEU A 63 1.53 -14.37 -6.14
C LEU A 63 1.84 -15.06 -7.49
N THR A 64 2.42 -16.27 -7.45
CA THR A 64 2.49 -17.17 -8.60
C THR A 64 1.13 -17.76 -8.98
N ASP A 65 0.14 -17.76 -8.07
CA ASP A 65 -1.20 -18.23 -8.36
C ASP A 65 -2.02 -17.16 -9.10
N ASN A 66 -2.81 -17.58 -10.09
CA ASN A 66 -3.74 -16.70 -10.75
C ASN A 66 -4.94 -16.43 -9.84
N PHE A 67 -5.23 -15.15 -9.60
CA PHE A 67 -6.51 -14.74 -9.05
C PHE A 67 -7.51 -14.59 -10.20
N THR A 68 -8.60 -15.33 -10.13
CA THR A 68 -9.75 -15.14 -11.04
C THR A 68 -10.67 -14.07 -10.48
N GLU A 69 -11.50 -13.49 -11.32
CA GLU A 69 -12.47 -12.44 -10.97
C GLU A 69 -13.51 -12.89 -9.93
N THR A 70 -13.74 -14.18 -9.82
CA THR A 70 -14.65 -14.81 -8.86
C THR A 70 -13.96 -15.31 -7.58
N ASP A 71 -12.70 -14.98 -7.38
CA ASP A 71 -11.94 -15.45 -6.22
C ASP A 71 -12.40 -14.75 -4.94
N LYS A 72 -12.90 -15.51 -3.98
CA LYS A 72 -13.34 -15.00 -2.67
C LYS A 72 -12.26 -14.26 -1.89
N ARG A 73 -10.98 -14.50 -2.20
CA ARG A 73 -9.86 -13.77 -1.63
C ARG A 73 -9.88 -12.29 -2.03
N LEU A 74 -10.33 -11.97 -3.26
CA LEU A 74 -10.52 -10.58 -3.71
C LEU A 74 -11.61 -9.88 -2.89
N GLU A 75 -12.70 -10.57 -2.60
CA GLU A 75 -13.77 -10.06 -1.75
C GLU A 75 -13.26 -9.74 -0.33
N THR A 76 -12.49 -10.66 0.26
CA THR A 76 -11.87 -10.44 1.57
C THR A 76 -10.97 -9.22 1.58
N VAL A 77 -10.07 -9.07 0.61
CA VAL A 77 -9.21 -7.88 0.48
C VAL A 77 -10.05 -6.61 0.29
N GLY A 78 -11.07 -6.66 -0.58
CA GLY A 78 -12.00 -5.55 -0.82
C GLY A 78 -12.75 -5.13 0.45
N ASN A 79 -13.20 -6.09 1.26
CA ASN A 79 -13.89 -5.83 2.53
C ASN A 79 -12.96 -5.14 3.53
N GLU A 80 -11.69 -5.53 3.63
CA GLU A 80 -10.73 -4.85 4.51
C GLU A 80 -10.43 -3.41 4.04
N ILE A 81 -10.34 -3.17 2.73
CA ILE A 81 -10.23 -1.81 2.17
C ILE A 81 -11.48 -0.99 2.49
N LYS A 82 -12.66 -1.56 2.24
CA LYS A 82 -13.97 -0.89 2.44
C LYS A 82 -14.18 -0.44 3.89
N ARG A 83 -13.68 -1.19 4.87
CA ARG A 83 -13.77 -0.84 6.31
C ARG A 83 -13.06 0.48 6.66
N LEU A 84 -12.06 0.88 5.89
CA LEU A 84 -11.31 2.13 6.11
C LEU A 84 -11.80 3.27 5.22
N LEU A 85 -12.56 2.98 4.17
CA LEU A 85 -13.09 3.98 3.25
C LEU A 85 -14.30 4.72 3.84
N PRO A 86 -14.50 6.01 3.56
CA PRO A 86 -15.76 6.69 3.79
C PRO A 86 -16.90 6.00 3.02
N VAL A 87 -18.09 5.98 3.59
CA VAL A 87 -19.26 5.30 2.98
C VAL A 87 -19.57 5.86 1.59
N ASN A 88 -19.52 7.19 1.42
CA ASN A 88 -19.91 7.89 0.19
C ASN A 88 -18.91 8.97 -0.21
N GLY A 89 -19.11 9.53 -1.39
CA GLY A 89 -18.39 10.69 -1.91
C GLY A 89 -17.23 10.30 -2.82
N LEU A 90 -16.64 11.31 -3.44
CA LEU A 90 -15.52 11.19 -4.38
C LEU A 90 -14.28 10.61 -3.69
N VAL A 91 -13.69 9.58 -4.28
CA VAL A 91 -12.39 9.06 -3.87
C VAL A 91 -11.33 9.40 -4.92
N LEU A 92 -10.18 9.88 -4.48
CA LEU A 92 -8.99 10.03 -5.32
C LEU A 92 -8.08 8.82 -5.11
N VAL A 93 -7.81 8.07 -6.15
CA VAL A 93 -6.83 6.98 -6.16
C VAL A 93 -5.53 7.49 -6.76
N ALA A 94 -4.44 7.41 -6.01
CA ALA A 94 -3.11 7.87 -6.42
C ALA A 94 -2.14 6.68 -6.45
N GLY A 95 -1.68 6.30 -7.62
CA GLY A 95 -0.59 5.34 -7.81
C GLY A 95 0.76 6.05 -7.70
N LEU A 96 1.53 5.70 -6.66
CA LEU A 96 2.84 6.26 -6.39
C LEU A 96 3.93 5.38 -7.01
N GLY A 97 5.05 5.98 -7.34
CA GLY A 97 6.23 5.26 -7.83
C GLY A 97 6.54 5.54 -9.29
N ASN A 98 7.53 4.82 -9.80
CA ASN A 98 8.05 4.96 -11.15
C ASN A 98 7.70 3.75 -12.01
N MET A 99 6.92 3.93 -13.07
CA MET A 99 6.53 2.88 -14.01
C MET A 99 7.74 2.19 -14.68
N GLU A 100 8.82 2.94 -14.89
CA GLU A 100 10.05 2.46 -15.56
C GLU A 100 10.93 1.59 -14.67
N ILE A 101 10.68 1.58 -13.36
CA ILE A 101 11.42 0.79 -12.39
C ILE A 101 10.52 -0.30 -11.84
N THR A 102 10.68 -1.53 -12.29
CA THR A 102 9.77 -2.63 -11.97
C THR A 102 9.39 -2.75 -10.49
N PRO A 103 10.33 -2.80 -9.52
CA PRO A 103 9.96 -2.89 -8.11
C PRO A 103 9.20 -1.67 -7.58
N ASP A 104 9.24 -0.53 -8.25
CA ASP A 104 8.57 0.73 -7.91
C ASP A 104 7.29 0.97 -8.74
N SER A 105 6.94 0.04 -9.65
CA SER A 105 5.84 0.20 -10.60
C SER A 105 4.47 -0.27 -10.07
N LEU A 106 4.38 -0.75 -8.83
CA LEU A 106 3.13 -1.28 -8.26
C LEU A 106 1.99 -0.27 -8.29
N GLY A 107 2.22 0.94 -7.76
CA GLY A 107 1.21 1.99 -7.72
C GLY A 107 0.72 2.42 -9.10
N PRO A 108 1.60 2.80 -10.03
CA PRO A 108 1.22 3.13 -11.40
C PRO A 108 0.47 2.01 -12.13
N LYS A 109 0.93 0.76 -12.04
CA LYS A 109 0.24 -0.41 -12.64
C LYS A 109 -1.13 -0.64 -12.03
N THR A 110 -1.27 -0.50 -10.70
CA THR A 110 -2.57 -0.65 -10.04
C THR A 110 -3.53 0.43 -10.48
N SER A 111 -3.10 1.69 -10.41
CA SER A 111 -3.95 2.83 -10.75
C SER A 111 -4.42 2.80 -12.22
N SER A 112 -3.62 2.27 -13.15
CA SER A 112 -4.06 2.11 -14.55
C SER A 112 -5.21 1.11 -14.74
N ARG A 113 -5.52 0.30 -13.72
CA ARG A 113 -6.59 -0.71 -13.69
C ARG A 113 -7.73 -0.35 -12.74
N VAL A 114 -7.72 0.83 -12.15
CA VAL A 114 -8.84 1.33 -11.34
C VAL A 114 -9.82 2.06 -12.23
N LEU A 115 -11.11 1.72 -12.10
CA LEU A 115 -12.17 2.31 -12.88
C LEU A 115 -12.39 3.79 -12.47
N ALA A 116 -12.05 4.71 -13.36
CA ALA A 116 -12.24 6.14 -13.17
C ALA A 116 -13.67 6.52 -13.57
N THR A 117 -14.51 6.88 -12.61
CA THR A 117 -15.96 7.10 -12.81
C THR A 117 -16.40 8.55 -12.57
N ARG A 118 -15.50 9.42 -12.05
CA ARG A 118 -15.87 10.81 -11.72
C ARG A 118 -16.48 11.61 -12.86
N HIS A 119 -16.12 11.29 -14.09
CA HIS A 119 -16.63 11.94 -15.29
C HIS A 119 -17.97 11.40 -15.76
N ILE A 120 -18.40 10.22 -15.25
CA ILE A 120 -19.65 9.57 -15.64
C ILE A 120 -20.80 10.31 -14.94
N SER A 121 -21.56 11.07 -15.71
CA SER A 121 -22.68 11.88 -15.20
C SER A 121 -23.65 12.24 -16.33
N GLY A 122 -24.80 12.80 -15.96
CA GLY A 122 -25.79 13.30 -16.93
C GLY A 122 -26.83 12.25 -17.34
N GLU A 123 -27.50 12.50 -18.47
CA GLU A 123 -28.66 11.75 -18.91
C GLU A 123 -28.28 10.33 -19.38
N ILE A 124 -27.16 10.22 -20.10
CA ILE A 124 -26.66 8.89 -20.57
C ILE A 124 -26.33 8.00 -19.38
N ALA A 125 -25.65 8.53 -18.37
CA ALA A 125 -25.33 7.75 -17.17
C ALA A 125 -26.60 7.22 -16.49
N ARG A 126 -27.65 8.06 -16.37
CA ARG A 126 -28.94 7.66 -15.79
C ARG A 126 -29.66 6.61 -16.62
N SER A 127 -29.72 6.76 -17.94
CA SER A 127 -30.39 5.80 -18.82
C SER A 127 -29.73 4.42 -18.88
N THR A 128 -28.42 4.35 -18.57
CA THR A 128 -27.64 3.10 -18.53
C THR A 128 -27.45 2.56 -17.11
N GLY A 129 -27.93 3.24 -16.06
CA GLY A 129 -27.75 2.84 -14.66
C GLY A 129 -26.34 3.07 -14.11
N LEU A 130 -25.47 3.75 -14.88
CA LEU A 130 -24.10 4.06 -14.47
C LEU A 130 -23.99 5.27 -13.51
N ASP A 131 -25.09 6.00 -13.30
CA ASP A 131 -25.20 7.08 -12.32
C ASP A 131 -25.11 6.60 -10.87
N ARG A 132 -25.28 5.28 -10.62
CA ARG A 132 -25.08 4.63 -9.33
C ARG A 132 -23.61 4.38 -8.99
N LEU A 133 -22.70 4.52 -9.97
CA LEU A 133 -21.27 4.37 -9.73
C LEU A 133 -20.77 5.46 -8.78
N ARG A 134 -20.05 5.05 -7.75
CA ARG A 134 -19.33 5.99 -6.87
C ARG A 134 -18.34 6.80 -7.70
N PRO A 135 -18.28 8.13 -7.58
CA PRO A 135 -17.30 8.92 -8.29
C PRO A 135 -15.87 8.61 -7.82
N VAL A 136 -15.01 8.20 -8.74
CA VAL A 136 -13.59 7.88 -8.51
C VAL A 136 -12.75 8.67 -9.51
N ALA A 137 -11.77 9.41 -9.01
CA ALA A 137 -10.71 10.02 -9.79
C ALA A 137 -9.42 9.22 -9.61
N VAL A 138 -8.66 9.05 -10.67
CA VAL A 138 -7.42 8.26 -10.66
C VAL A 138 -6.27 9.10 -11.18
N MET A 139 -5.10 8.99 -10.56
CA MET A 139 -3.88 9.63 -11.01
C MET A 139 -2.65 8.73 -10.81
N GLN A 140 -1.67 8.90 -11.67
CA GLN A 140 -0.31 8.40 -11.49
C GLN A 140 0.59 9.59 -11.18
N THR A 141 1.33 9.52 -10.07
CA THR A 141 2.10 10.69 -9.61
C THR A 141 3.47 10.79 -10.26
N GLY A 142 4.02 9.67 -10.72
CA GLY A 142 5.45 9.58 -11.01
C GLY A 142 6.29 9.80 -9.75
N VAL A 143 7.56 10.05 -9.94
CA VAL A 143 8.52 10.36 -8.88
C VAL A 143 9.17 11.72 -9.13
N THR A 144 9.65 12.38 -8.08
CA THR A 144 10.28 13.72 -8.14
C THR A 144 11.39 13.80 -9.17
N GLY A 145 12.16 12.72 -9.36
CA GLY A 145 13.22 12.66 -10.39
C GLY A 145 12.72 12.73 -11.83
N GLN A 146 11.45 12.39 -12.08
CA GLN A 146 10.83 12.47 -13.42
C GLN A 146 10.06 13.78 -13.60
N THR A 147 9.35 14.22 -12.55
CA THR A 147 8.39 15.32 -12.65
C THR A 147 8.94 16.66 -12.17
N GLY A 148 9.98 16.66 -11.33
CA GLY A 148 10.46 17.84 -10.61
C GLY A 148 9.52 18.30 -9.48
N ILE A 149 8.43 17.57 -9.21
CA ILE A 149 7.39 17.92 -8.24
C ILE A 149 7.38 16.86 -7.15
N GLU A 150 7.30 17.27 -5.88
CA GLU A 150 7.10 16.35 -4.77
C GLU A 150 5.71 15.70 -4.85
N THR A 151 5.67 14.36 -4.68
CA THR A 151 4.43 13.57 -4.79
C THR A 151 3.32 14.08 -3.86
N GLY A 152 3.68 14.45 -2.62
CA GLY A 152 2.72 15.01 -1.65
C GLY A 152 2.15 16.36 -2.09
N GLU A 153 2.96 17.23 -2.71
CA GLU A 153 2.53 18.52 -3.25
C GLU A 153 1.59 18.32 -4.43
N TYR A 154 1.89 17.38 -5.31
CA TYR A 154 1.04 17.05 -6.46
C TYR A 154 -0.34 16.57 -6.01
N ILE A 155 -0.38 15.60 -5.08
CA ILE A 155 -1.64 15.08 -4.51
C ILE A 155 -2.42 16.20 -3.82
N LEU A 156 -1.77 17.03 -2.99
CA LEU A 156 -2.42 18.15 -2.30
C LEU A 156 -3.08 19.13 -3.26
N SER A 157 -2.42 19.44 -4.38
CA SER A 157 -2.95 20.33 -5.40
C SER A 157 -4.23 19.78 -6.03
N ILE A 158 -4.27 18.48 -6.33
CA ILE A 158 -5.46 17.81 -6.86
C ILE A 158 -6.56 17.73 -5.80
N VAL A 159 -6.24 17.36 -4.54
CA VAL A 159 -7.20 17.31 -3.44
C VAL A 159 -7.90 18.66 -3.24
N ARG A 160 -7.15 19.76 -3.26
CA ARG A 160 -7.72 21.12 -3.16
C ARG A 160 -8.68 21.43 -4.31
N ARG A 161 -8.39 20.96 -5.52
CA ARG A 161 -9.18 21.23 -6.73
C ARG A 161 -10.46 20.40 -6.78
N ILE A 162 -10.40 19.09 -6.53
CA ILE A 162 -11.53 18.18 -6.73
C ILE A 162 -12.26 17.81 -5.44
N ARG A 163 -11.69 18.14 -4.26
CA ARG A 163 -12.25 17.95 -2.93
C ARG A 163 -12.79 16.54 -2.67
N PRO A 164 -11.94 15.50 -2.76
CA PRO A 164 -12.37 14.14 -2.48
C PRO A 164 -12.68 13.96 -0.99
N THR A 165 -13.48 12.95 -0.65
CA THR A 165 -13.75 12.55 0.73
C THR A 165 -12.62 11.70 1.34
N ALA A 166 -11.81 11.08 0.49
CA ALA A 166 -10.59 10.35 0.88
C ALA A 166 -9.61 10.24 -0.30
N VAL A 167 -8.35 9.99 0.04
CA VAL A 167 -7.30 9.57 -0.90
C VAL A 167 -6.97 8.10 -0.61
N VAL A 168 -6.85 7.28 -1.65
CA VAL A 168 -6.24 5.95 -1.60
C VAL A 168 -4.87 6.06 -2.26
N ALA A 169 -3.80 5.93 -1.49
CA ALA A 169 -2.43 5.97 -1.97
C ALA A 169 -1.89 4.55 -2.11
N ILE A 170 -1.41 4.19 -3.29
CA ILE A 170 -0.91 2.84 -3.59
C ILE A 170 0.58 2.95 -3.91
N ASP A 171 1.41 2.16 -3.20
CA ASP A 171 2.87 2.21 -3.33
C ASP A 171 3.51 0.84 -3.14
N ALA A 172 4.71 0.70 -3.67
CA ALA A 172 5.60 -0.41 -3.38
C ALA A 172 6.23 -0.23 -1.99
N LEU A 173 6.25 -1.28 -1.18
CA LEU A 173 6.77 -1.25 0.17
C LEU A 173 8.12 -1.96 0.26
N ALA A 174 8.85 -1.69 1.33
CA ALA A 174 10.00 -2.46 1.74
C ALA A 174 9.65 -3.37 2.93
N SER A 175 10.05 -4.64 2.87
CA SER A 175 10.01 -5.55 4.01
C SER A 175 11.41 -5.72 4.62
N ARG A 176 11.43 -6.23 5.84
CA ARG A 176 12.64 -6.73 6.49
C ARG A 176 12.99 -8.12 6.00
N ARG A 177 11.97 -8.99 5.91
CA ARG A 177 12.12 -10.40 5.57
C ARG A 177 11.81 -10.67 4.11
N THR A 178 12.60 -11.54 3.50
CA THR A 178 12.43 -11.95 2.10
C THR A 178 11.16 -12.75 1.86
N GLU A 179 10.70 -13.53 2.86
CA GLU A 179 9.49 -14.35 2.77
C GLU A 179 8.20 -13.52 2.59
N ARG A 180 8.27 -12.22 2.90
CA ARG A 180 7.14 -11.30 2.74
C ARG A 180 7.07 -10.63 1.37
N LEU A 181 8.12 -10.76 0.57
CA LEU A 181 8.17 -10.17 -0.77
C LEU A 181 7.10 -10.79 -1.67
N GLY A 182 6.21 -9.94 -2.18
CA GLY A 182 5.10 -10.34 -3.04
C GLY A 182 4.04 -11.24 -2.37
N CYS A 183 4.16 -11.52 -1.07
CA CYS A 183 3.25 -12.41 -0.34
C CYS A 183 2.50 -11.71 0.80
N THR A 184 2.63 -10.39 0.92
CA THR A 184 2.03 -9.63 2.01
C THR A 184 1.41 -8.35 1.46
N LEU A 185 0.15 -8.10 1.77
CA LEU A 185 -0.52 -6.84 1.49
C LEU A 185 -0.70 -6.07 2.80
N GLN A 186 -0.30 -4.81 2.83
CA GLN A 186 -0.60 -3.92 3.96
C GLN A 186 -1.58 -2.83 3.54
N ILE A 187 -2.61 -2.61 4.36
CA ILE A 187 -3.59 -1.53 4.26
C ILE A 187 -3.52 -0.74 5.55
N SER A 188 -3.55 0.61 5.49
CA SER A 188 -3.59 1.43 6.70
C SER A 188 -4.39 2.72 6.50
N ASP A 189 -4.90 3.29 7.59
CA ASP A 189 -5.57 4.60 7.65
C ASP A 189 -4.64 5.75 8.07
N THR A 190 -3.35 5.47 8.20
CA THR A 190 -2.34 6.43 8.70
C THR A 190 -1.64 7.21 7.59
N GLY A 191 -1.98 6.94 6.33
CA GLY A 191 -1.27 7.48 5.20
C GLY A 191 0.04 6.75 4.93
N ILE A 192 0.91 7.36 4.11
CA ILE A 192 2.15 6.76 3.63
C ILE A 192 3.31 7.76 3.65
N SER A 193 4.51 7.24 3.83
CA SER A 193 5.78 7.97 3.69
C SER A 193 6.56 7.36 2.53
N PRO A 194 6.42 7.86 1.30
CA PRO A 194 7.04 7.26 0.13
C PRO A 194 8.56 7.09 0.31
N GLY A 195 9.08 5.89 0.04
CA GLY A 195 10.52 5.60 0.13
C GLY A 195 11.10 5.49 1.54
N ALA A 196 10.29 5.55 2.60
CA ALA A 196 10.78 5.48 3.99
C ALA A 196 11.49 4.15 4.27
N GLY A 197 10.96 3.04 3.78
CA GLY A 197 11.51 1.70 3.95
C GLY A 197 12.87 1.47 3.30
N VAL A 198 13.26 2.33 2.36
CA VAL A 198 14.59 2.33 1.72
C VAL A 198 15.43 3.56 2.11
N GLY A 199 15.00 4.31 3.14
CA GLY A 199 15.76 5.44 3.68
C GLY A 199 15.66 6.74 2.88
N ASN A 200 14.73 6.82 1.94
CA ASN A 200 14.45 8.03 1.19
C ASN A 200 13.29 8.78 1.88
N HIS A 201 13.61 9.82 2.65
CA HIS A 201 12.61 10.59 3.39
C HIS A 201 11.98 11.67 2.50
N ARG A 202 10.76 11.43 2.05
CA ARG A 202 9.92 12.39 1.32
C ARG A 202 8.80 12.93 2.20
N THR A 203 8.10 13.95 1.71
CA THR A 203 6.90 14.47 2.39
C THR A 203 5.87 13.38 2.60
N LYS A 204 5.44 13.19 3.84
CA LYS A 204 4.38 12.23 4.19
C LYS A 204 3.07 12.63 3.55
N ILE A 205 2.32 11.64 3.07
CA ILE A 205 0.97 11.80 2.55
C ILE A 205 0.02 11.25 3.62
N THR A 206 -0.46 12.14 4.47
CA THR A 206 -1.33 11.83 5.61
C THR A 206 -2.52 12.77 5.64
N LYS A 207 -3.50 12.50 6.51
CA LYS A 207 -4.64 13.40 6.70
C LYS A 207 -4.21 14.83 7.06
N GLU A 208 -3.16 14.96 7.86
CA GLU A 208 -2.64 16.27 8.29
C GLU A 208 -2.02 17.06 7.14
N THR A 209 -1.38 16.39 6.19
CA THR A 209 -0.70 17.03 5.06
C THR A 209 -1.64 17.33 3.89
N VAL A 210 -2.61 16.45 3.61
CA VAL A 210 -3.51 16.62 2.46
C VAL A 210 -4.93 17.07 2.82
N GLY A 211 -5.27 17.06 4.12
CA GLY A 211 -6.54 17.62 4.63
C GLY A 211 -7.74 16.67 4.58
N VAL A 212 -7.59 15.46 4.05
CA VAL A 212 -8.61 14.42 3.99
C VAL A 212 -8.03 13.07 4.43
N PRO A 213 -8.86 12.10 4.88
CA PRO A 213 -8.39 10.76 5.20
C PRO A 213 -7.55 10.15 4.07
N VAL A 214 -6.44 9.50 4.43
CA VAL A 214 -5.56 8.80 3.48
C VAL A 214 -5.50 7.34 3.86
N ILE A 215 -5.94 6.48 2.96
CA ILE A 215 -5.80 5.03 3.05
C ILE A 215 -4.57 4.65 2.22
N ALA A 216 -3.58 4.01 2.83
CA ALA A 216 -2.42 3.50 2.12
C ALA A 216 -2.57 2.01 1.87
N ILE A 217 -2.23 1.57 0.66
CA ILE A 217 -2.23 0.16 0.25
C ILE A 217 -0.89 -0.14 -0.40
N GLY A 218 -0.25 -1.24 -0.01
CA GLY A 218 1.00 -1.62 -0.64
C GLY A 218 1.41 -3.06 -0.42
N VAL A 219 2.33 -3.52 -1.27
CA VAL A 219 2.94 -4.85 -1.23
C VAL A 219 4.45 -4.67 -1.20
N PRO A 220 5.18 -5.39 -0.35
CA PRO A 220 6.63 -5.34 -0.36
C PRO A 220 7.19 -5.98 -1.62
N THR A 221 7.97 -5.18 -2.32
CA THR A 221 8.67 -5.54 -3.57
C THR A 221 10.18 -5.63 -3.38
N VAL A 222 10.70 -5.02 -2.32
CA VAL A 222 12.13 -4.92 -2.03
C VAL A 222 12.45 -5.19 -0.57
N VAL A 223 13.69 -5.66 -0.33
CA VAL A 223 14.33 -5.64 0.99
C VAL A 223 15.59 -4.77 0.89
N ASP A 224 15.79 -3.87 1.85
CA ASP A 224 17.04 -3.13 1.97
C ASP A 224 18.19 -4.11 2.25
N ALA A 225 19.27 -4.04 1.46
CA ALA A 225 20.36 -5.03 1.53
C ALA A 225 21.07 -5.03 2.89
N GLN A 226 21.19 -3.87 3.54
CA GLN A 226 21.75 -3.78 4.89
C GLN A 226 20.82 -4.47 5.90
N THR A 227 19.53 -4.22 5.80
CA THR A 227 18.51 -4.84 6.64
C THR A 227 18.55 -6.35 6.51
N LEU A 228 18.62 -6.87 5.28
CA LEU A 228 18.73 -8.30 5.00
C LEU A 228 20.00 -8.90 5.63
N ALA A 229 21.14 -8.26 5.43
CA ALA A 229 22.40 -8.73 5.99
C ALA A 229 22.39 -8.75 7.54
N ILE A 230 21.80 -7.74 8.18
CA ILE A 230 21.62 -7.71 9.64
C ILE A 230 20.67 -8.83 10.10
N ASP A 231 19.60 -9.08 9.36
CA ASP A 231 18.64 -10.14 9.68
C ASP A 231 19.26 -11.55 9.60
N ILE A 232 20.07 -11.80 8.57
CA ILE A 232 20.78 -13.08 8.37
C ILE A 232 21.87 -13.29 9.43
N LEU A 233 22.67 -12.27 9.72
CA LEU A 233 23.79 -12.36 10.65
C LEU A 233 23.34 -12.35 12.12
N GLY A 234 22.16 -11.80 12.42
CA GLY A 234 21.62 -11.75 13.78
C GLY A 234 22.62 -11.16 14.80
N SER A 235 22.97 -11.95 15.81
CA SER A 235 23.92 -11.56 16.88
C SER A 235 25.35 -11.33 16.38
N ASP A 236 25.75 -11.91 15.25
CA ASP A 236 27.10 -11.79 14.70
C ASP A 236 27.31 -10.47 13.94
N CYS A 237 26.25 -9.69 13.77
CA CYS A 237 26.29 -8.39 13.13
C CYS A 237 26.86 -7.31 14.06
N ASN A 238 28.17 -7.23 14.17
CA ASN A 238 28.86 -6.19 14.95
C ASN A 238 29.05 -4.88 14.15
N ARG A 239 29.50 -3.79 14.82
CA ARG A 239 29.73 -2.48 14.18
C ARG A 239 30.72 -2.52 13.00
N LYS A 240 31.73 -3.41 13.04
CA LYS A 240 32.70 -3.58 11.95
C LYS A 240 32.04 -4.20 10.74
N THR A 241 31.26 -5.27 10.94
CA THR A 241 30.46 -5.93 9.90
C THR A 241 29.47 -4.96 9.26
N GLN A 242 28.76 -4.14 10.06
CA GLN A 242 27.83 -3.13 9.54
C GLN A 242 28.52 -2.11 8.63
N LYS A 243 29.70 -1.62 8.99
CA LYS A 243 30.48 -0.71 8.12
C LYS A 243 30.92 -1.36 6.81
N MET A 244 31.22 -2.66 6.82
CA MET A 244 31.59 -3.41 5.62
C MET A 244 30.40 -3.65 4.68
N LEU A 245 29.18 -3.73 5.22
CA LEU A 245 27.94 -3.90 4.44
C LEU A 245 27.50 -2.64 3.68
N MET A 246 28.08 -1.48 4.00
CA MET A 246 27.80 -0.21 3.31
C MET A 246 29.08 0.40 2.73
N PRO A 247 29.74 -0.24 1.76
CA PRO A 247 30.90 0.39 1.12
C PRO A 247 30.42 1.65 0.38
N GLN A 248 30.98 2.80 0.73
CA GLN A 248 30.79 4.09 0.03
C GLN A 248 29.37 4.70 0.13
N GLY A 249 28.54 4.33 1.12
CA GLY A 249 27.22 4.97 1.32
C GLY A 249 26.17 4.67 0.23
N ARG A 250 26.41 3.68 -0.63
CA ARG A 250 25.42 3.27 -1.65
C ARG A 250 24.31 2.47 -1.01
N GLN A 251 23.07 2.89 -1.22
CA GLN A 251 21.90 2.12 -0.86
C GLN A 251 21.63 1.07 -1.94
N LEU A 252 21.58 -0.19 -1.53
CA LEU A 252 21.26 -1.31 -2.39
C LEU A 252 19.95 -1.96 -1.91
N VAL A 253 19.16 -2.46 -2.84
CA VAL A 253 17.96 -3.23 -2.55
C VAL A 253 18.04 -4.60 -3.18
N VAL A 254 17.43 -5.58 -2.54
CA VAL A 254 17.30 -6.95 -3.03
C VAL A 254 15.86 -7.14 -3.48
N ILE A 255 15.68 -7.73 -4.64
CA ILE A 255 14.40 -7.99 -5.28
C ILE A 255 14.26 -9.48 -5.63
N PRO A 256 13.04 -10.05 -5.68
CA PRO A 256 12.80 -11.37 -6.24
C PRO A 256 13.18 -11.44 -7.72
N ARG A 257 13.55 -12.62 -8.19
CA ARG A 257 13.81 -12.85 -9.64
C ARG A 257 12.58 -12.56 -10.48
N GLU A 258 11.42 -12.95 -9.96
CA GLU A 258 10.10 -12.86 -10.62
C GLU A 258 9.41 -11.52 -10.35
N ILE A 259 10.16 -10.46 -10.08
CA ILE A 259 9.59 -9.15 -9.67
C ILE A 259 8.57 -8.61 -10.69
N ASP A 260 8.78 -8.85 -11.99
CA ASP A 260 7.86 -8.44 -13.04
C ASP A 260 6.49 -9.10 -12.88
N LEU A 261 6.49 -10.42 -12.64
CA LEU A 261 5.29 -11.21 -12.43
C LEU A 261 4.61 -10.84 -11.12
N LEU A 262 5.38 -10.65 -10.05
CA LEU A 262 4.88 -10.26 -8.73
C LEU A 262 4.19 -8.90 -8.76
N THR A 263 4.82 -7.89 -9.36
CA THR A 263 4.22 -6.55 -9.46
C THR A 263 2.99 -6.54 -10.36
N GLU A 264 3.00 -7.32 -11.45
CA GLU A 264 1.85 -7.45 -12.34
C GLU A 264 0.64 -8.06 -11.61
N ARG A 265 0.84 -9.17 -10.91
CA ARG A 265 -0.24 -9.88 -10.18
C ARG A 265 -0.71 -9.09 -8.95
N ALA A 266 0.21 -8.50 -8.19
CA ALA A 266 -0.13 -7.66 -7.06
C ALA A 266 -0.98 -6.45 -7.51
N SER A 267 -0.60 -5.80 -8.61
CA SER A 267 -1.35 -4.66 -9.14
C SER A 267 -2.76 -5.04 -9.59
N ARG A 268 -2.95 -6.21 -10.22
CA ARG A 268 -4.28 -6.73 -10.59
C ARG A 268 -5.13 -7.05 -9.37
N LEU A 269 -4.55 -7.75 -8.38
CA LEU A 269 -5.25 -8.10 -7.14
C LEU A 269 -5.74 -6.83 -6.43
N ILE A 270 -4.86 -5.85 -6.23
CA ILE A 270 -5.23 -4.61 -5.54
C ILE A 270 -6.29 -3.85 -6.35
N ALA A 271 -6.13 -3.74 -7.67
CA ALA A 271 -7.08 -3.01 -8.51
C ALA A 271 -8.48 -3.64 -8.48
N PHE A 272 -8.58 -4.97 -8.60
CA PHE A 272 -9.87 -5.67 -8.57
C PHE A 272 -10.53 -5.55 -7.20
N ALA A 273 -9.79 -5.81 -6.13
CA ALA A 273 -10.31 -5.66 -4.77
C ALA A 273 -10.75 -4.21 -4.48
N LEU A 274 -9.99 -3.22 -4.97
CA LEU A 274 -10.31 -1.80 -4.79
C LEU A 274 -11.53 -1.39 -5.63
N ASN A 275 -11.65 -1.84 -6.88
CA ASN A 275 -12.83 -1.60 -7.70
C ASN A 275 -14.09 -2.16 -7.04
N GLY A 276 -14.06 -3.40 -6.54
CA GLY A 276 -15.17 -3.98 -5.79
C GLY A 276 -15.49 -3.22 -4.48
N ALA A 277 -14.47 -2.75 -3.76
CA ALA A 277 -14.65 -1.95 -2.55
C ALA A 277 -15.27 -0.58 -2.81
N LEU A 278 -14.92 0.05 -3.94
CA LEU A 278 -15.40 1.38 -4.35
C LEU A 278 -16.79 1.32 -4.99
N GLN A 279 -17.09 0.26 -5.74
CA GLN A 279 -18.31 0.09 -6.55
C GLN A 279 -19.17 -1.06 -6.03
N ASN A 280 -19.49 -1.05 -4.75
CA ASN A 280 -20.13 -2.14 -4.02
C ASN A 280 -21.58 -2.48 -4.44
N GLU A 281 -22.18 -1.74 -5.34
CA GLU A 281 -23.49 -2.03 -5.94
C GLU A 281 -23.37 -2.85 -7.24
N PHE A 282 -22.16 -3.10 -7.72
CA PHE A 282 -21.87 -3.81 -8.96
C PHE A 282 -21.02 -5.04 -8.69
N ASP A 283 -21.29 -6.11 -9.42
CA ASP A 283 -20.45 -7.31 -9.38
C ASP A 283 -19.10 -7.07 -10.06
N LEU A 284 -18.05 -7.70 -9.55
CA LEU A 284 -16.71 -7.50 -10.07
C LEU A 284 -16.55 -7.85 -11.56
N PRO A 285 -17.15 -8.94 -12.10
CA PRO A 285 -17.15 -9.22 -13.53
C PRO A 285 -17.73 -8.08 -14.38
N ASP A 286 -18.83 -7.46 -13.92
CA ASP A 286 -19.46 -6.34 -14.62
C ASP A 286 -18.52 -5.12 -14.64
N LEU A 287 -17.87 -4.83 -13.50
CA LEU A 287 -16.90 -3.74 -13.42
C LEU A 287 -15.70 -3.95 -14.34
N ILE A 288 -15.21 -5.19 -14.46
CA ILE A 288 -14.08 -5.52 -15.34
C ILE A 288 -14.46 -5.34 -16.81
N SER A 289 -15.72 -5.62 -17.17
CA SER A 289 -16.20 -5.39 -18.54
C SER A 289 -16.25 -3.92 -18.95
N LEU A 290 -16.23 -2.99 -17.96
CA LEU A 290 -16.19 -1.54 -18.17
C LEU A 290 -14.76 -0.98 -18.24
N MET A 291 -13.74 -1.79 -17.95
CA MET A 291 -12.31 -1.40 -17.96
C MET A 291 -11.68 -1.63 -19.33
#